data_42e67c78bad21bc55b964b10ca440ab9
#
_entry.id   42e67c78bad21bc55b964b10ca440ab9
#
_cell.length_a   1.000
_cell.length_b   1.000
_cell.length_c   1.000
_cell.angle_alpha   90.00
_cell.angle_beta   90.00
_cell.angle_gamma   90.00
#
_symmetry.space_group_name_H-M   'P 1'
#
loop_
_entity.id
_entity.type
_entity.pdbx_description
1 polymer ?
#
loop_
_entity_poly.entity_id
_entity_poly.type
_entity_poly.pdbx_seq_one_letter_code
_entity_poly.pdbx_strand_id
1 'polypeptide(L)'
;MISLRDFQQQDTEQLISILNDTSVTQFLSSKIPSPYTASDANWWITEGSKSELVKAITLDDQLVGCVSVIQGEFEFNRSAELGYWLAKEYWQQGITAKAATMLLETVFTKTNIVRVFAYVCEDNPASMKLLKKLGFEQDAILKNAMFKQQQFFNAHLFSLIKPHNKN
;
A
#
# COMPACT_ATOMS: atom_id res chain seq x y z
N MET A 1 8.96 -17.14 6.50
CA MET A 1 7.46 -17.10 6.46
C MET A 1 7.01 -15.65 6.32
N ILE A 2 6.02 -15.36 5.44
CA ILE A 2 5.47 -13.99 5.29
C ILE A 2 4.50 -13.74 6.44
N SER A 3 4.66 -12.60 7.14
CA SER A 3 3.75 -12.14 8.18
C SER A 3 3.53 -10.62 8.13
N LEU A 4 2.49 -10.16 8.84
CA LEU A 4 2.18 -8.74 9.04
C LEU A 4 2.31 -8.41 10.53
N ARG A 5 3.03 -7.33 10.83
CA ARG A 5 3.17 -6.80 12.20
C ARG A 5 3.23 -5.28 12.19
N ASP A 6 3.20 -4.67 13.34
CA ASP A 6 3.49 -3.25 13.48
C ASP A 6 4.96 -2.97 13.19
N PHE A 7 5.26 -1.74 12.75
CA PHE A 7 6.63 -1.29 12.58
C PHE A 7 7.32 -1.16 13.95
N GLN A 8 8.62 -1.49 13.99
CA GLN A 8 9.44 -1.53 15.19
C GLN A 8 10.74 -0.75 14.99
N GLN A 9 11.39 -0.34 16.08
CA GLN A 9 12.65 0.43 16.01
C GLN A 9 13.76 -0.31 15.26
N GLN A 10 13.78 -1.63 15.32
CA GLN A 10 14.72 -2.45 14.55
C GLN A 10 14.55 -2.33 13.03
N ASP A 11 13.42 -1.81 12.54
CA ASP A 11 13.15 -1.64 11.11
C ASP A 11 13.79 -0.36 10.52
N THR A 12 14.37 0.52 11.35
CA THR A 12 14.89 1.83 10.96
C THR A 12 15.84 1.78 9.78
N GLU A 13 16.86 0.93 9.83
CA GLU A 13 17.86 0.81 8.77
C GLU A 13 17.26 0.29 7.47
N GLN A 14 16.36 -0.70 7.56
CA GLN A 14 15.67 -1.24 6.41
C GLN A 14 14.73 -0.23 5.77
N LEU A 15 13.97 0.55 6.56
CA LEU A 15 13.14 1.64 6.06
C LEU A 15 13.96 2.64 5.26
N ILE A 16 15.10 3.10 5.80
CA ILE A 16 16.00 4.04 5.14
C ILE A 16 16.53 3.45 3.82
N SER A 17 16.97 2.20 3.84
CA SER A 17 17.48 1.53 2.66
C SER A 17 16.43 1.40 1.56
N ILE A 18 15.24 0.90 1.90
CA ILE A 18 14.17 0.63 0.92
C ILE A 18 13.60 1.94 0.37
N LEU A 19 13.33 2.94 1.21
CA LEU A 19 12.68 4.18 0.80
C LEU A 19 13.64 5.21 0.17
N ASN A 20 14.93 4.93 0.10
CA ASN A 20 15.89 5.63 -0.75
C ASN A 20 16.15 4.92 -2.09
N ASP A 21 15.62 3.72 -2.31
CA ASP A 21 15.67 3.09 -3.63
C ASP A 21 14.63 3.74 -4.56
N THR A 22 15.11 4.46 -5.58
CA THR A 22 14.25 5.15 -6.54
C THR A 22 13.37 4.18 -7.36
N SER A 23 13.80 2.92 -7.53
CA SER A 23 12.95 1.90 -8.16
C SER A 23 11.69 1.63 -7.35
N VAL A 24 11.80 1.67 -6.01
CA VAL A 24 10.68 1.49 -5.09
C VAL A 24 9.81 2.74 -5.03
N THR A 25 10.42 3.92 -4.90
CA THR A 25 9.69 5.17 -4.59
C THR A 25 9.10 5.86 -5.80
N GLN A 26 9.48 5.50 -7.02
CA GLN A 26 9.06 6.19 -8.25
C GLN A 26 7.52 6.30 -8.41
N PHE A 27 6.75 5.32 -7.95
CA PHE A 27 5.29 5.31 -8.02
C PHE A 27 4.62 5.59 -6.67
N LEU A 28 5.39 5.84 -5.60
CA LEU A 28 4.86 6.16 -4.29
C LEU A 28 4.50 7.64 -4.17
N SER A 29 3.71 7.95 -3.14
CA SER A 29 3.33 9.33 -2.84
C SER A 29 4.53 10.22 -2.62
N SER A 30 4.49 11.44 -3.17
CA SER A 30 5.47 12.49 -2.90
C SER A 30 5.48 13.00 -1.45
N LYS A 31 4.56 12.52 -0.61
CA LYS A 31 4.60 12.71 0.86
C LYS A 31 5.77 11.99 1.51
N ILE A 32 6.29 10.93 0.88
CA ILE A 32 7.50 10.24 1.38
C ILE A 32 8.70 11.15 1.11
N PRO A 33 9.44 11.54 2.17
CA PRO A 33 10.61 12.42 2.01
C PRO A 33 11.69 11.80 1.11
N SER A 34 12.41 12.67 0.38
CA SER A 34 13.56 12.28 -0.41
C SER A 34 14.66 13.35 -0.25
N PRO A 35 15.82 13.03 0.33
CA PRO A 35 16.21 11.71 0.87
C PRO A 35 15.40 11.31 2.11
N TYR A 36 15.22 10.00 2.30
CA TYR A 36 14.58 9.43 3.48
C TYR A 36 15.60 9.24 4.59
N THR A 37 15.36 9.84 5.75
CA THR A 37 16.33 9.93 6.85
C THR A 37 15.95 9.07 8.05
N ALA A 38 16.85 8.94 9.02
CA ALA A 38 16.59 8.29 10.29
C ALA A 38 15.45 8.99 11.09
N SER A 39 15.35 10.32 10.98
CA SER A 39 14.26 11.09 11.58
C SER A 39 12.90 10.74 10.97
N ASP A 40 12.85 10.57 9.64
CA ASP A 40 11.64 10.17 8.92
C ASP A 40 11.22 8.75 9.31
N ALA A 41 12.18 7.82 9.40
CA ALA A 41 11.94 6.45 9.85
C ALA A 41 11.41 6.40 11.29
N ASN A 42 12.01 7.18 12.19
CA ASN A 42 11.57 7.27 13.58
C ASN A 42 10.13 7.81 13.66
N TRP A 43 9.82 8.91 12.95
CA TRP A 43 8.46 9.44 12.91
C TRP A 43 7.47 8.41 12.35
N TRP A 44 7.82 7.69 11.28
CA TRP A 44 6.97 6.65 10.73
C TRP A 44 6.67 5.55 11.74
N ILE A 45 7.71 5.08 12.46
CA ILE A 45 7.58 4.01 13.45
C ILE A 45 6.76 4.47 14.67
N THR A 46 6.96 5.71 15.14
CA THR A 46 6.32 6.18 16.38
C THR A 46 4.94 6.80 16.16
N GLU A 47 4.69 7.39 14.97
CA GLU A 47 3.48 8.16 14.68
C GLU A 47 2.79 7.72 13.38
N GLY A 48 3.50 7.78 12.24
CA GLY A 48 2.89 7.65 10.92
C GLY A 48 2.25 6.30 10.64
N SER A 49 2.75 5.23 11.23
CA SER A 49 2.25 3.86 11.05
C SER A 49 1.28 3.38 12.14
N LYS A 50 0.82 4.26 13.05
CA LYS A 50 0.03 3.87 14.22
C LYS A 50 -1.44 3.56 13.97
N SER A 51 -1.84 3.36 12.73
CA SER A 51 -3.15 2.80 12.41
C SER A 51 -3.12 1.26 12.49
N GLU A 52 -4.20 0.67 13.00
CA GLU A 52 -4.35 -0.81 13.01
C GLU A 52 -4.32 -1.44 11.62
N LEU A 53 -4.58 -0.64 10.57
CA LEU A 53 -4.61 -1.08 9.18
C LEU A 53 -3.34 -0.70 8.40
N VAL A 54 -2.26 -0.29 9.08
CA VAL A 54 -0.94 -0.07 8.50
C VAL A 54 0.03 -1.12 9.06
N LYS A 55 0.59 -1.96 8.20
CA LYS A 55 1.43 -3.09 8.63
C LYS A 55 2.74 -3.16 7.86
N ALA A 56 3.80 -3.48 8.58
CA ALA A 56 5.03 -3.97 8.01
C ALA A 56 4.79 -5.35 7.39
N ILE A 57 5.25 -5.55 6.17
CA ILE A 57 5.38 -6.88 5.56
C ILE A 57 6.73 -7.42 5.97
N THR A 58 6.75 -8.60 6.57
CA THR A 58 8.00 -9.24 6.99
C THR A 58 8.17 -10.61 6.35
N LEU A 59 9.42 -10.94 6.09
CA LEU A 59 9.86 -12.28 5.70
C LEU A 59 10.86 -12.76 6.75
N ASP A 60 10.50 -13.83 7.48
CA ASP A 60 11.29 -14.35 8.60
C ASP A 60 11.70 -13.25 9.60
N ASP A 61 10.72 -12.41 9.95
CA ASP A 61 10.78 -11.25 10.85
C ASP A 61 11.56 -10.03 10.32
N GLN A 62 12.22 -10.13 9.18
CA GLN A 62 12.87 -8.98 8.54
C GLN A 62 11.87 -8.14 7.75
N LEU A 63 11.93 -6.82 7.90
CA LEU A 63 11.13 -5.89 7.13
C LEU A 63 11.47 -5.98 5.63
N VAL A 64 10.46 -6.25 4.81
CA VAL A 64 10.61 -6.28 3.34
C VAL A 64 9.64 -5.32 2.63
N GLY A 65 8.62 -4.80 3.32
CA GLY A 65 7.65 -3.92 2.70
C GLY A 65 6.61 -3.36 3.66
N CYS A 66 5.62 -2.70 3.09
CA CYS A 66 4.46 -2.16 3.79
C CYS A 66 3.19 -2.47 3.02
N VAL A 67 2.11 -2.72 3.74
CA VAL A 67 0.76 -2.73 3.21
C VAL A 67 -0.14 -1.94 4.16
N SER A 68 -1.01 -1.12 3.59
CA SER A 68 -1.88 -0.24 4.37
C SER A 68 -3.25 -0.09 3.74
N VAL A 69 -4.26 0.12 4.57
CA VAL A 69 -5.59 0.53 4.17
C VAL A 69 -5.95 1.77 4.98
N ILE A 70 -6.20 2.89 4.29
CA ILE A 70 -6.51 4.17 4.91
C ILE A 70 -8.00 4.45 4.69
N GLN A 71 -8.76 4.45 5.78
CA GLN A 71 -10.20 4.71 5.77
C GLN A 71 -10.50 6.16 5.41
N GLY A 72 -11.51 6.38 4.59
CA GLY A 72 -12.03 7.69 4.26
C GLY A 72 -12.84 8.31 5.40
N GLU A 73 -13.22 9.57 5.20
CA GLU A 73 -13.97 10.36 6.18
C GLU A 73 -15.38 10.67 5.68
N PHE A 74 -16.26 11.04 6.60
CA PHE A 74 -17.65 11.45 6.33
C PHE A 74 -18.39 10.43 5.45
N GLU A 75 -18.90 10.83 4.31
CA GLU A 75 -19.63 9.99 3.37
C GLU A 75 -18.80 8.85 2.78
N PHE A 76 -17.47 8.95 2.84
CA PHE A 76 -16.52 7.92 2.40
C PHE A 76 -16.00 7.04 3.53
N ASN A 77 -16.57 7.14 4.74
CA ASN A 77 -16.06 6.41 5.92
C ASN A 77 -16.22 4.89 5.86
N ARG A 78 -16.87 4.36 4.82
CA ARG A 78 -16.96 2.92 4.54
C ARG A 78 -16.18 2.51 3.29
N SER A 79 -15.41 3.44 2.75
CA SER A 79 -14.42 3.23 1.70
C SER A 79 -13.01 3.43 2.26
N ALA A 80 -12.03 2.73 1.72
CA ALA A 80 -10.65 2.86 2.15
C ALA A 80 -9.68 2.66 1.00
N GLU A 81 -8.55 3.36 1.04
CA GLU A 81 -7.50 3.27 0.02
C GLU A 81 -6.44 2.26 0.41
N LEU A 82 -6.17 1.30 -0.47
CA LEU A 82 -5.09 0.34 -0.36
C LEU A 82 -3.79 0.97 -0.88
N GLY A 83 -2.74 0.91 -0.06
CA GLY A 83 -1.38 1.27 -0.43
C GLY A 83 -0.40 0.16 -0.08
N TYR A 84 0.69 0.07 -0.84
CA TYR A 84 1.76 -0.90 -0.58
C TYR A 84 3.06 -0.50 -1.26
N TRP A 85 4.15 -0.97 -0.68
CA TRP A 85 5.46 -1.00 -1.31
C TRP A 85 6.24 -2.23 -0.83
N LEU A 86 7.21 -2.65 -1.63
CA LEU A 86 8.04 -3.81 -1.36
C LEU A 86 9.46 -3.51 -1.84
N ALA A 87 10.46 -3.93 -1.07
CA ALA A 87 11.85 -3.86 -1.46
C ALA A 87 12.09 -4.62 -2.77
N LYS A 88 12.93 -4.06 -3.64
CA LYS A 88 13.11 -4.50 -5.03
C LYS A 88 13.50 -5.98 -5.16
N GLU A 89 14.37 -6.44 -4.28
CA GLU A 89 14.86 -7.82 -4.28
C GLU A 89 13.77 -8.88 -4.02
N TYR A 90 12.60 -8.44 -3.54
CA TYR A 90 11.46 -9.33 -3.25
C TYR A 90 10.33 -9.25 -4.29
N TRP A 91 10.51 -8.46 -5.36
CA TRP A 91 9.51 -8.34 -6.40
C TRP A 91 9.25 -9.66 -7.13
N GLN A 92 8.07 -9.79 -7.73
CA GLN A 92 7.63 -10.95 -8.55
C GLN A 92 7.57 -12.29 -7.81
N GLN A 93 7.65 -12.29 -6.48
CA GLN A 93 7.60 -13.50 -5.65
C GLN A 93 6.21 -13.72 -5.00
N GLY A 94 5.22 -12.89 -5.34
CA GLY A 94 3.87 -12.99 -4.79
C GLY A 94 3.69 -12.48 -3.35
N ILE A 95 4.74 -11.91 -2.76
CA ILE A 95 4.76 -11.46 -1.36
C ILE A 95 3.71 -10.37 -1.12
N THR A 96 3.67 -9.34 -1.97
CA THR A 96 2.69 -8.25 -1.84
C THR A 96 1.26 -8.76 -1.98
N ALA A 97 1.00 -9.69 -2.91
CA ALA A 97 -0.32 -10.28 -3.08
C ALA A 97 -0.79 -11.01 -1.82
N LYS A 98 0.09 -11.81 -1.21
CA LYS A 98 -0.22 -12.53 0.02
C LYS A 98 -0.45 -11.57 1.19
N ALA A 99 0.42 -10.56 1.36
CA ALA A 99 0.30 -9.54 2.39
C ALA A 99 -1.01 -8.74 2.27
N ALA A 100 -1.34 -8.29 1.04
CA ALA A 100 -2.58 -7.58 0.78
C ALA A 100 -3.82 -8.44 1.05
N THR A 101 -3.81 -9.72 0.67
CA THR A 101 -4.90 -10.65 1.00
C THR A 101 -5.12 -10.76 2.51
N MET A 102 -4.06 -10.93 3.28
CA MET A 102 -4.14 -11.02 4.76
C MET A 102 -4.74 -9.73 5.37
N LEU A 103 -4.33 -8.56 4.88
CA LEU A 103 -4.86 -7.29 5.36
C LEU A 103 -6.32 -7.09 4.95
N LEU A 104 -6.69 -7.39 3.69
CA LEU A 104 -8.06 -7.28 3.18
C LEU A 104 -9.03 -8.20 3.93
N GLU A 105 -8.63 -9.41 4.29
CA GLU A 105 -9.40 -10.30 5.16
C GLU A 105 -9.68 -9.65 6.52
N THR A 106 -8.67 -9.04 7.13
CA THR A 106 -8.82 -8.29 8.38
C THR A 106 -9.76 -7.11 8.23
N VAL A 107 -9.59 -6.31 7.17
CA VAL A 107 -10.44 -5.14 6.87
C VAL A 107 -11.91 -5.56 6.76
N PHE A 108 -12.20 -6.55 5.94
CA PHE A 108 -13.59 -6.95 5.68
C PHE A 108 -14.25 -7.73 6.82
N THR A 109 -13.48 -8.34 7.72
CA THR A 109 -14.02 -9.09 8.86
C THR A 109 -14.12 -8.27 10.13
N LYS A 110 -13.17 -7.34 10.36
CA LYS A 110 -13.05 -6.62 11.64
C LYS A 110 -13.46 -5.15 11.58
N THR A 111 -13.78 -4.64 10.40
CA THR A 111 -14.21 -3.24 10.24
C THR A 111 -15.55 -3.14 9.50
N ASN A 112 -16.09 -1.93 9.43
CA ASN A 112 -17.29 -1.63 8.66
C ASN A 112 -17.00 -1.19 7.21
N ILE A 113 -15.75 -1.25 6.76
CA ILE A 113 -15.35 -0.93 5.39
C ILE A 113 -15.97 -1.95 4.44
N VAL A 114 -16.61 -1.47 3.37
CA VAL A 114 -17.26 -2.29 2.35
C VAL A 114 -16.64 -2.15 0.97
N ARG A 115 -15.80 -1.13 0.78
CA ARG A 115 -15.12 -0.82 -0.47
C ARG A 115 -13.66 -0.51 -0.20
N VAL A 116 -12.77 -1.23 -0.87
CA VAL A 116 -11.33 -0.89 -0.90
C VAL A 116 -10.97 -0.50 -2.32
N PHE A 117 -10.28 0.61 -2.50
CA PHE A 117 -9.86 1.11 -3.80
C PHE A 117 -8.36 1.43 -3.82
N ALA A 118 -7.82 1.57 -5.02
CA ALA A 118 -6.43 2.01 -5.22
C ALA A 118 -6.32 2.82 -6.51
N TYR A 119 -5.52 3.88 -6.46
CA TYR A 119 -5.07 4.61 -7.64
C TYR A 119 -3.74 4.04 -8.13
N VAL A 120 -3.63 3.82 -9.42
CA VAL A 120 -2.41 3.33 -10.04
C VAL A 120 -2.01 4.27 -11.17
N CYS A 121 -0.76 4.74 -11.15
CA CYS A 121 -0.19 5.49 -12.26
C CYS A 121 -0.20 4.61 -13.54
N GLU A 122 -0.55 5.22 -14.70
CA GLU A 122 -0.58 4.51 -15.98
C GLU A 122 0.74 3.80 -16.33
N ASP A 123 1.86 4.32 -15.86
CA ASP A 123 3.20 3.74 -16.09
C ASP A 123 3.56 2.59 -15.13
N ASN A 124 2.60 2.14 -14.28
CA ASN A 124 2.81 1.06 -13.34
C ASN A 124 1.95 -0.18 -13.63
N PRO A 125 2.19 -0.90 -14.75
CA PRO A 125 1.40 -2.08 -15.10
C PRO A 125 1.53 -3.24 -14.09
N ALA A 126 2.64 -3.31 -13.38
CA ALA A 126 2.86 -4.35 -12.35
C ALA A 126 1.83 -4.23 -11.21
N SER A 127 1.56 -3.01 -10.74
CA SER A 127 0.54 -2.74 -9.71
C SER A 127 -0.87 -3.05 -10.23
N MET A 128 -1.19 -2.68 -11.48
CA MET A 128 -2.48 -3.04 -12.08
C MET A 128 -2.69 -4.55 -12.16
N LYS A 129 -1.66 -5.30 -12.54
CA LYS A 129 -1.69 -6.76 -12.59
C LYS A 129 -1.91 -7.37 -11.21
N LEU A 130 -1.24 -6.81 -10.19
CA LEU A 130 -1.40 -7.22 -8.80
C LEU A 130 -2.84 -7.03 -8.33
N LEU A 131 -3.42 -5.85 -8.54
CA LEU A 131 -4.80 -5.55 -8.13
C LEU A 131 -5.81 -6.46 -8.79
N LYS A 132 -5.67 -6.72 -10.11
CA LYS A 132 -6.52 -7.69 -10.82
C LYS A 132 -6.41 -9.09 -10.22
N LYS A 133 -5.21 -9.53 -9.87
CA LYS A 133 -4.98 -10.83 -9.20
C LYS A 133 -5.67 -10.90 -7.84
N LEU A 134 -5.78 -9.79 -7.12
CA LEU A 134 -6.50 -9.68 -5.84
C LEU A 134 -8.03 -9.59 -6.01
N GLY A 135 -8.55 -9.58 -7.23
CA GLY A 135 -9.98 -9.49 -7.52
C GLY A 135 -10.51 -8.07 -7.65
N PHE A 136 -9.63 -7.06 -7.69
CA PHE A 136 -10.05 -5.69 -7.97
C PHE A 136 -10.47 -5.54 -9.43
N GLU A 137 -11.52 -4.76 -9.66
CA GLU A 137 -11.99 -4.36 -10.98
C GLU A 137 -11.63 -2.89 -11.24
N GLN A 138 -11.36 -2.56 -12.50
CA GLN A 138 -11.09 -1.18 -12.88
C GLN A 138 -12.40 -0.40 -13.01
N ASP A 139 -12.58 0.63 -12.19
CA ASP A 139 -13.77 1.49 -12.21
C ASP A 139 -13.64 2.61 -13.24
N ALA A 140 -12.46 3.21 -13.36
CA ALA A 140 -12.25 4.39 -14.20
C ALA A 140 -10.78 4.61 -14.56
N ILE A 141 -10.57 5.45 -15.58
CA ILE A 141 -9.30 6.09 -15.89
C ILE A 141 -9.51 7.59 -15.72
N LEU A 142 -8.81 8.19 -14.76
CA LEU A 142 -8.87 9.61 -14.47
C LEU A 142 -7.76 10.31 -15.25
N LYS A 143 -8.15 11.05 -16.28
CA LYS A 143 -7.20 11.71 -17.18
C LYS A 143 -6.47 12.85 -16.47
N ASN A 144 -5.15 12.90 -16.63
CA ASN A 144 -4.28 13.92 -16.04
C ASN A 144 -4.47 14.14 -14.53
N ALA A 145 -4.88 13.09 -13.79
CA ALA A 145 -5.21 13.19 -12.38
C ALA A 145 -3.97 13.19 -11.46
N MET A 146 -2.84 12.70 -11.94
CA MET A 146 -1.58 12.65 -11.20
C MET A 146 -0.59 13.64 -11.83
N PHE A 147 0.06 14.44 -10.98
CA PHE A 147 1.16 15.31 -11.39
C PHE A 147 2.39 15.00 -10.56
N LYS A 148 3.45 14.53 -11.23
CA LYS A 148 4.70 14.13 -10.59
C LYS A 148 5.87 14.39 -11.54
N GLN A 149 6.99 14.86 -11.00
CA GLN A 149 8.20 15.14 -11.80
C GLN A 149 7.93 16.06 -13.03
N GLN A 150 7.12 17.10 -12.82
CA GLN A 150 6.71 18.07 -13.84
C GLN A 150 5.90 17.46 -15.03
N GLN A 151 5.30 16.28 -14.82
CA GLN A 151 4.49 15.60 -15.83
C GLN A 151 3.13 15.20 -15.28
N PHE A 152 2.13 15.18 -16.17
CA PHE A 152 0.81 14.63 -15.89
C PHE A 152 0.73 13.17 -16.29
N PHE A 153 0.04 12.38 -15.48
CA PHE A 153 -0.24 10.97 -15.73
C PHE A 153 -1.73 10.70 -15.52
N ASN A 154 -2.25 9.74 -16.25
CA ASN A 154 -3.56 9.19 -15.96
C ASN A 154 -3.48 8.30 -14.72
N ALA A 155 -4.50 8.37 -13.87
CA ALA A 155 -4.67 7.47 -12.74
C ALA A 155 -5.72 6.41 -13.07
N HIS A 156 -5.37 5.14 -12.97
CA HIS A 156 -6.30 4.03 -13.07
C HIS A 156 -6.88 3.76 -11.68
N LEU A 157 -8.20 3.84 -11.55
CA LEU A 157 -8.92 3.57 -10.31
C LEU A 157 -9.43 2.13 -10.32
N PHE A 158 -8.98 1.35 -9.34
CA PHE A 158 -9.42 -0.01 -9.10
C PHE A 158 -10.17 -0.11 -7.78
N SER A 159 -11.14 -1.02 -7.69
CA SER A 159 -11.84 -1.28 -6.43
C SER A 159 -12.19 -2.74 -6.22
N LEU A 160 -12.33 -3.09 -4.95
CA LEU A 160 -12.82 -4.37 -4.47
C LEU A 160 -13.96 -4.10 -3.47
N ILE A 161 -15.13 -4.63 -3.79
CA ILE A 161 -16.30 -4.55 -2.90
C ILE A 161 -16.32 -5.79 -2.01
N LYS A 162 -16.59 -5.59 -0.71
CA LYS A 162 -16.75 -6.68 0.25
C LYS A 162 -17.70 -7.74 -0.30
N PRO A 163 -17.30 -9.00 -0.40
CA PRO A 163 -18.19 -10.07 -0.82
C PRO A 163 -19.42 -10.12 0.09
N HIS A 164 -20.61 -10.08 -0.49
CA HIS A 164 -21.82 -10.36 0.27
C HIS A 164 -21.80 -11.83 0.67
N ASN A 165 -21.89 -12.14 1.96
CA ASN A 165 -22.22 -13.49 2.39
C ASN A 165 -23.59 -13.80 1.80
N LYS A 166 -23.64 -14.67 0.80
CA LYS A 166 -24.91 -15.28 0.39
C LYS A 166 -25.32 -16.18 1.56
N ASN A 167 -26.24 -15.67 2.40
CA ASN A 167 -27.00 -16.51 3.32
C ASN A 167 -27.87 -17.48 2.52
#